data_cb97fb3d128eeb8f1d621a829c16ac0f
#
_entry.id   cb97fb3d128eeb8f1d621a829c16ac0f
#
_cell.length_a   1.000
_cell.length_b   1.000
_cell.length_c   1.000
_cell.angle_alpha   90.00
_cell.angle_beta   90.00
_cell.angle_gamma   90.00
#
_symmetry.space_group_name_H-M   'P 1'
#
loop_
_entity.id
_entity.type
_entity.pdbx_description
1 polymer ?
#
loop_
_entity_poly.entity_id
_entity_poly.type
_entity_poly.pdbx_seq_one_letter_code
_entity_poly.pdbx_strand_id
1 'polypeptide(L)'
;ANQLWIISNSDQRLNDKHLAVIKKFFESGKGVYIWGDNSPYYADANYVGAALLDVTMKGNLSGGNSVQLKEKNNKSGIQQNHLITTGMNYLFEGITIATIDKNEHMTPLVWGSAGNLVTAVYEQDGKRAIFDGGFTRLYCNWDTAGTGRYVKNAAAWLANIEHGGLVKK
;
A
#
# COMPACT_ATOMS: atom_id res chain seq x y z
N ALA A 1 -5.15 -13.05 -14.07
CA ALA A 1 -4.26 -12.32 -13.16
C ALA A 1 -4.56 -12.76 -11.73
N ASN A 2 -3.53 -12.83 -10.88
CA ASN A 2 -3.65 -13.24 -9.48
C ASN A 2 -3.65 -12.05 -8.53
N GLN A 3 -3.21 -10.91 -8.99
CA GLN A 3 -3.22 -9.64 -8.29
C GLN A 3 -3.37 -8.48 -9.28
N LEU A 4 -3.86 -7.35 -8.80
CA LEU A 4 -4.06 -6.12 -9.57
C LEU A 4 -3.30 -4.98 -8.88
N TRP A 5 -2.53 -4.22 -9.65
CA TRP A 5 -1.86 -3.01 -9.19
C TRP A 5 -2.46 -1.81 -9.88
N ILE A 6 -2.98 -0.88 -9.09
CA ILE A 6 -3.59 0.37 -9.54
C ILE A 6 -2.60 1.48 -9.20
N ILE A 7 -2.19 2.23 -10.21
CA ILE A 7 -1.28 3.36 -10.06
C ILE A 7 -2.05 4.62 -10.41
N SER A 8 -2.21 5.49 -9.44
CA SER A 8 -3.00 6.72 -9.56
C SER A 8 -2.25 7.82 -10.32
N ASN A 9 -3.01 8.69 -10.95
CA ASN A 9 -2.53 9.93 -11.54
C ASN A 9 -3.26 11.12 -10.89
N SER A 10 -3.02 12.34 -11.39
CA SER A 10 -3.69 13.56 -10.96
C SER A 10 -5.18 13.58 -11.24
N ASP A 11 -5.58 12.96 -12.35
CA ASP A 11 -6.97 12.91 -12.81
C ASP A 11 -7.55 11.53 -12.62
N GLN A 12 -8.81 11.46 -12.20
CA GLN A 12 -9.53 10.20 -12.14
C GLN A 12 -9.78 9.66 -13.54
N ARG A 13 -9.21 8.49 -13.82
CA ARG A 13 -9.34 7.74 -15.07
C ARG A 13 -10.29 6.56 -14.95
N LEU A 14 -10.46 6.05 -13.75
CA LEU A 14 -11.38 4.96 -13.47
C LEU A 14 -12.80 5.49 -13.28
N ASN A 15 -13.77 4.72 -13.72
CA ASN A 15 -15.18 5.01 -13.61
C ASN A 15 -15.95 3.81 -13.02
N ASP A 16 -17.26 3.93 -12.88
CA ASP A 16 -18.10 2.91 -12.24
C ASP A 16 -18.01 1.53 -12.91
N LYS A 17 -17.82 1.48 -14.24
CA LYS A 17 -17.65 0.20 -14.96
C LYS A 17 -16.33 -0.48 -14.56
N HIS A 18 -15.25 0.29 -14.49
CA HIS A 18 -13.95 -0.20 -14.01
C HIS A 18 -14.05 -0.63 -12.54
N LEU A 19 -14.69 0.18 -11.71
CA LEU A 19 -14.86 -0.11 -10.29
C LEU A 19 -15.64 -1.41 -10.06
N ALA A 20 -16.69 -1.67 -10.85
CA ALA A 20 -17.44 -2.92 -10.76
C ALA A 20 -16.56 -4.16 -11.04
N VAL A 21 -15.66 -4.06 -12.03
CA VAL A 21 -14.71 -5.14 -12.34
C VAL A 21 -13.68 -5.30 -11.21
N ILE A 22 -13.15 -4.22 -10.68
CA ILE A 22 -12.18 -4.23 -9.58
C ILE A 22 -12.82 -4.83 -8.31
N LYS A 23 -14.05 -4.44 -7.98
CA LYS A 23 -14.81 -5.02 -6.87
C LYS A 23 -14.97 -6.54 -7.01
N LYS A 24 -15.43 -6.99 -8.18
CA LYS A 24 -15.57 -8.43 -8.46
C LYS A 24 -14.23 -9.18 -8.34
N PHE A 25 -13.14 -8.57 -8.80
CA PHE A 25 -11.81 -9.12 -8.67
C PHE A 25 -11.40 -9.26 -7.19
N PHE A 26 -11.55 -8.21 -6.40
CA PHE A 26 -11.25 -8.19 -4.98
C PHE A 26 -12.12 -9.17 -4.18
N GLU A 27 -13.44 -9.18 -4.43
CA GLU A 27 -14.38 -10.09 -3.79
C GLU A 27 -14.11 -11.58 -4.11
N SER A 28 -13.41 -11.86 -5.20
CA SER A 28 -12.95 -13.23 -5.51
C SER A 28 -11.71 -13.67 -4.73
N GLY A 29 -11.24 -12.87 -3.75
CA GLY A 29 -10.08 -13.18 -2.92
C GLY A 29 -8.73 -12.88 -3.59
N LYS A 30 -8.71 -12.14 -4.69
CA LYS A 30 -7.48 -11.74 -5.38
C LYS A 30 -6.95 -10.43 -4.83
N GLY A 31 -5.64 -10.35 -4.63
CA GLY A 31 -5.00 -9.21 -4.01
C GLY A 31 -5.00 -7.94 -4.86
N VAL A 32 -5.16 -6.79 -4.21
CA VAL A 32 -5.15 -5.48 -4.88
C VAL A 32 -4.12 -4.57 -4.21
N TYR A 33 -3.23 -3.99 -5.01
CA TYR A 33 -2.32 -2.92 -4.58
C TYR A 33 -2.78 -1.59 -5.16
N ILE A 34 -3.03 -0.60 -4.30
CA ILE A 34 -3.50 0.72 -4.69
C ILE A 34 -2.42 1.73 -4.34
N TRP A 35 -1.80 2.30 -5.37
CA TRP A 35 -0.75 3.29 -5.25
C TRP A 35 -1.28 4.69 -5.51
N GLY A 36 -0.99 5.59 -4.60
CA GLY A 36 -1.04 7.03 -4.79
C GLY A 36 0.28 7.67 -4.42
N ASP A 37 0.35 8.98 -4.56
CA ASP A 37 1.48 9.79 -4.19
C ASP A 37 0.97 11.10 -3.57
N ASN A 38 1.82 12.09 -3.36
CA ASN A 38 1.41 13.41 -2.92
C ASN A 38 0.31 14.02 -3.81
N SER A 39 -0.41 15.00 -3.28
CA SER A 39 -1.41 15.76 -4.05
C SER A 39 -0.79 16.32 -5.34
N PRO A 40 -1.46 16.18 -6.49
CA PRO A 40 -2.81 15.61 -6.72
C PRO A 40 -2.80 14.12 -7.14
N TYR A 41 -1.72 13.39 -7.04
CA TYR A 41 -1.50 12.07 -7.65
C TYR A 41 -2.12 10.91 -6.87
N TYR A 42 -3.37 11.06 -6.43
CA TYR A 42 -4.13 10.00 -5.74
C TYR A 42 -5.61 9.92 -6.16
N ALA A 43 -5.96 10.46 -7.33
CA ALA A 43 -7.36 10.53 -7.75
C ALA A 43 -8.01 9.14 -7.87
N ASP A 44 -7.42 8.23 -8.65
CA ASP A 44 -7.92 6.85 -8.77
C ASP A 44 -7.72 6.05 -7.49
N ALA A 45 -6.62 6.29 -6.75
CA ALA A 45 -6.38 5.64 -5.48
C ALA A 45 -7.50 5.92 -4.48
N ASN A 46 -7.92 7.18 -4.34
CA ASN A 46 -9.02 7.55 -3.47
C ASN A 46 -10.38 7.05 -3.98
N TYR A 47 -10.61 7.07 -5.29
CA TYR A 47 -11.84 6.54 -5.87
C TYR A 47 -12.03 5.04 -5.56
N VAL A 48 -10.98 4.25 -5.75
CA VAL A 48 -11.01 2.81 -5.47
C VAL A 48 -10.91 2.52 -3.98
N GLY A 49 -10.03 3.21 -3.26
CA GLY A 49 -9.82 3.05 -1.82
C GLY A 49 -11.07 3.32 -1.00
N ALA A 50 -11.79 4.40 -1.29
CA ALA A 50 -13.06 4.70 -0.64
C ALA A 50 -14.11 3.60 -0.89
N ALA A 51 -14.18 3.09 -2.11
CA ALA A 51 -15.20 2.12 -2.50
C ALA A 51 -14.94 0.69 -2.00
N LEU A 52 -13.67 0.29 -1.87
CA LEU A 52 -13.28 -1.07 -1.45
C LEU A 52 -12.95 -1.17 0.04
N LEU A 53 -12.33 -0.14 0.60
CA LEU A 53 -11.64 -0.19 1.89
C LEU A 53 -12.12 0.88 2.86
N ASP A 54 -13.03 1.75 2.43
CA ASP A 54 -13.46 2.94 3.19
C ASP A 54 -12.26 3.79 3.67
N VAL A 55 -11.27 3.98 2.80
CA VAL A 55 -10.05 4.72 3.10
C VAL A 55 -9.68 5.67 1.98
N THR A 56 -9.12 6.80 2.34
CA THR A 56 -8.56 7.78 1.42
C THR A 56 -7.20 8.26 1.90
N MET A 57 -6.46 8.90 1.01
CA MET A 57 -5.22 9.60 1.33
C MET A 57 -5.31 11.06 0.94
N LYS A 58 -4.47 11.89 1.56
CA LYS A 58 -4.43 13.33 1.35
C LYS A 58 -3.03 13.89 1.58
N GLY A 59 -2.85 15.12 1.19
CA GLY A 59 -1.68 15.91 1.54
C GLY A 59 -0.53 15.81 0.53
N ASN A 60 0.50 16.55 0.87
CA ASN A 60 1.70 16.70 0.09
C ASN A 60 2.87 16.91 1.06
N LEU A 61 3.42 15.82 1.56
CA LEU A 61 4.54 15.86 2.48
C LEU A 61 5.85 15.62 1.73
N SER A 62 6.87 16.33 2.11
CA SER A 62 8.24 16.00 1.74
C SER A 62 8.65 14.73 2.46
N GLY A 63 9.06 13.71 1.69
CA GLY A 63 9.68 12.51 2.18
C GLY A 63 11.20 12.56 1.99
N GLY A 64 11.72 11.56 1.27
CA GLY A 64 13.14 11.47 0.91
C GLY A 64 14.00 10.73 1.93
N ASN A 65 13.38 10.16 2.96
CA ASN A 65 14.07 9.44 4.02
C ASN A 65 13.81 7.93 3.95
N SER A 66 14.77 7.16 4.45
CA SER A 66 14.56 5.76 4.77
C SER A 66 14.15 5.63 6.23
N VAL A 67 13.06 4.93 6.48
CA VAL A 67 12.59 4.62 7.83
C VAL A 67 13.03 3.21 8.22
N GLN A 68 13.38 3.03 9.49
CA GLN A 68 13.84 1.75 10.05
C GLN A 68 12.66 0.94 10.62
N LEU A 69 12.93 -0.20 11.22
CA LEU A 69 11.93 -0.94 11.96
C LEU A 69 11.31 -0.06 13.04
N LYS A 70 9.97 -0.12 13.13
CA LYS A 70 9.24 0.69 14.10
C LYS A 70 9.48 0.19 15.53
N GLU A 71 9.98 1.07 16.37
CA GLU A 71 10.09 0.86 17.80
C GLU A 71 8.92 1.54 18.53
N LYS A 72 8.65 1.09 19.75
CA LYS A 72 7.49 1.53 20.54
C LYS A 72 7.38 3.05 20.67
N ASN A 73 8.49 3.74 20.84
CA ASN A 73 8.53 5.18 21.08
C ASN A 73 8.80 6.01 19.83
N ASN A 74 9.04 5.38 18.69
CA ASN A 74 9.33 6.07 17.44
C ASN A 74 8.04 6.44 16.71
N LYS A 75 7.99 7.67 16.16
CA LYS A 75 6.88 8.13 15.33
C LYS A 75 6.89 7.46 13.95
N SER A 76 8.07 7.20 13.40
CA SER A 76 8.29 6.60 12.09
C SER A 76 8.72 5.14 12.17
N GLY A 77 8.59 4.44 11.08
CA GLY A 77 9.14 3.10 10.90
C GLY A 77 8.20 2.13 10.20
N ILE A 78 8.76 0.98 9.84
CA ILE A 78 8.02 -0.15 9.28
C ILE A 78 7.56 -1.08 10.40
N GLN A 79 6.30 -1.46 10.34
CA GLN A 79 5.68 -2.35 11.33
C GLN A 79 6.38 -3.71 11.33
N GLN A 80 6.84 -4.15 12.50
CA GLN A 80 7.44 -5.46 12.69
C GLN A 80 6.39 -6.58 12.72
N ASN A 81 6.83 -7.81 12.49
CA ASN A 81 5.99 -9.01 12.59
C ASN A 81 4.84 -9.07 11.58
N HIS A 82 5.03 -8.47 10.41
CA HIS A 82 4.14 -8.64 9.26
C HIS A 82 4.87 -9.35 8.12
N LEU A 83 4.19 -10.21 7.37
CA LEU A 83 4.82 -10.96 6.27
C LEU A 83 5.47 -10.05 5.22
N ILE A 84 4.84 -8.91 4.92
CA ILE A 84 5.40 -7.93 3.97
C ILE A 84 6.74 -7.35 4.46
N THR A 85 6.95 -7.24 5.76
CA THR A 85 8.16 -6.66 6.33
C THR A 85 9.24 -7.69 6.68
N THR A 86 9.03 -8.95 6.33
CA THR A 86 9.98 -10.04 6.59
C THR A 86 11.33 -9.79 5.95
N GLY A 87 12.38 -9.85 6.75
CA GLY A 87 13.79 -9.66 6.31
C GLY A 87 14.13 -8.22 5.91
N MET A 88 13.31 -7.25 6.33
CA MET A 88 13.57 -5.83 6.12
C MET A 88 14.13 -5.19 7.39
N ASN A 89 15.05 -4.23 7.21
CA ASN A 89 15.59 -3.40 8.28
C ASN A 89 15.19 -1.93 8.09
N TYR A 90 14.96 -1.51 6.86
CA TYR A 90 14.58 -0.15 6.48
C TYR A 90 13.81 -0.15 5.17
N LEU A 91 13.11 0.95 4.92
CA LEU A 91 12.39 1.19 3.67
C LEU A 91 12.42 2.68 3.33
N PHE A 92 12.68 3.00 2.06
CA PHE A 92 12.51 4.36 1.54
C PHE A 92 11.03 4.75 1.51
N GLU A 93 10.68 5.85 2.15
CA GLU A 93 9.27 6.27 2.29
C GLU A 93 8.64 6.80 0.99
N GLY A 94 9.44 7.33 0.09
CA GLY A 94 9.07 8.06 -1.12
C GLY A 94 9.71 9.45 -1.13
N ILE A 95 9.78 10.11 -2.28
CA ILE A 95 10.32 11.49 -2.41
C ILE A 95 9.31 12.50 -1.86
N THR A 96 8.09 12.43 -2.36
CA THR A 96 6.90 13.12 -1.88
C THR A 96 5.85 12.08 -1.56
N ILE A 97 5.02 12.32 -0.57
CA ILE A 97 4.13 11.30 -0.04
C ILE A 97 2.77 11.88 0.35
N ALA A 98 1.74 11.05 0.26
CA ALA A 98 0.45 11.30 0.85
C ALA A 98 0.33 10.65 2.24
N THR A 99 -0.61 11.14 3.03
CA THR A 99 -0.99 10.57 4.31
C THR A 99 -2.31 9.83 4.18
N ILE A 100 -2.36 8.59 4.66
CA ILE A 100 -3.57 7.78 4.72
C ILE A 100 -4.39 8.18 5.93
N ASP A 101 -5.68 8.44 5.72
CA ASP A 101 -6.62 8.61 6.82
C ASP A 101 -6.83 7.27 7.54
N LYS A 102 -6.70 7.27 8.87
CA LYS A 102 -6.88 6.05 9.67
C LYS A 102 -8.32 5.58 9.64
N ASN A 103 -8.51 4.29 9.52
CA ASN A 103 -9.77 3.64 9.81
C ASN A 103 -9.53 2.30 10.55
N GLU A 104 -10.56 1.75 11.13
CA GLU A 104 -10.49 0.52 11.94
C GLU A 104 -10.26 -0.76 11.11
N HIS A 105 -10.50 -0.70 9.79
CA HIS A 105 -10.34 -1.83 8.88
C HIS A 105 -8.92 -1.97 8.33
N MET A 106 -8.10 -0.92 8.48
CA MET A 106 -6.74 -0.89 7.95
C MET A 106 -5.71 -1.06 9.05
N THR A 107 -4.77 -1.97 8.82
CA THR A 107 -3.60 -2.16 9.69
C THR A 107 -2.44 -1.31 9.18
N PRO A 108 -1.88 -0.40 10.00
CA PRO A 108 -0.71 0.38 9.63
C PRO A 108 0.49 -0.50 9.32
N LEU A 109 1.21 -0.18 8.24
CA LEU A 109 2.42 -0.90 7.86
C LEU A 109 3.67 -0.02 7.83
N VAL A 110 3.57 1.20 7.28
CA VAL A 110 4.69 2.13 7.17
C VAL A 110 4.28 3.51 7.66
N TRP A 111 5.01 4.00 8.66
CA TRP A 111 4.94 5.36 9.16
C TRP A 111 6.12 6.16 8.61
N GLY A 112 5.83 7.24 7.91
CA GLY A 112 6.85 8.12 7.34
C GLY A 112 7.65 8.88 8.38
N SER A 113 8.71 9.53 7.95
CA SER A 113 9.64 10.28 8.82
C SER A 113 8.97 11.43 9.57
N ALA A 114 7.88 11.99 9.04
CA ALA A 114 7.05 12.99 9.73
C ALA A 114 6.04 12.38 10.73
N GLY A 115 6.02 11.06 10.89
CA GLY A 115 5.06 10.35 11.76
C GLY A 115 3.69 10.13 11.11
N ASN A 116 3.54 10.38 9.83
CA ASN A 116 2.33 10.17 9.03
C ASN A 116 2.22 8.72 8.55
N LEU A 117 1.00 8.23 8.40
CA LEU A 117 0.75 6.89 7.85
C LEU A 117 0.88 6.93 6.32
N VAL A 118 1.89 6.24 5.79
CA VAL A 118 2.16 6.17 4.35
C VAL A 118 1.56 4.93 3.71
N THR A 119 1.65 3.78 4.39
CA THR A 119 1.20 2.49 3.87
C THR A 119 0.38 1.76 4.92
N ALA A 120 -0.77 1.24 4.52
CA ALA A 120 -1.62 0.40 5.34
C ALA A 120 -2.12 -0.81 4.56
N VAL A 121 -2.47 -1.87 5.26
CA VAL A 121 -2.97 -3.12 4.68
C VAL A 121 -4.36 -3.45 5.18
N TYR A 122 -5.13 -4.10 4.31
CA TYR A 122 -6.42 -4.69 4.61
C TYR A 122 -6.30 -6.22 4.50
N GLU A 123 -6.77 -6.94 5.51
CA GLU A 123 -6.83 -8.40 5.51
C GLU A 123 -8.06 -8.86 6.28
N GLN A 124 -9.12 -9.16 5.56
CA GLN A 124 -10.38 -9.68 6.14
C GLN A 124 -11.06 -10.63 5.16
N ASP A 125 -11.66 -11.69 5.68
CA ASP A 125 -12.45 -12.65 4.90
C ASP A 125 -11.73 -13.21 3.66
N GLY A 126 -10.42 -13.47 3.79
CA GLY A 126 -9.59 -13.99 2.70
C GLY A 126 -9.26 -12.97 1.61
N LYS A 127 -9.61 -11.70 1.81
CA LYS A 127 -9.30 -10.60 0.88
C LYS A 127 -8.14 -9.77 1.42
N ARG A 128 -7.22 -9.42 0.52
CA ARG A 128 -6.02 -8.64 0.84
C ARG A 128 -5.87 -7.44 -0.07
N ALA A 129 -5.60 -6.30 0.52
CA ALA A 129 -5.22 -5.10 -0.23
C ALA A 129 -4.11 -4.33 0.48
N ILE A 130 -3.33 -3.57 -0.31
CA ILE A 130 -2.35 -2.60 0.18
C ILE A 130 -2.76 -1.23 -0.37
N PHE A 131 -2.79 -0.23 0.50
CA PHE A 131 -3.05 1.16 0.19
C PHE A 131 -1.82 1.97 0.55
N ASP A 132 -1.20 2.66 -0.43
CA ASP A 132 0.14 3.21 -0.27
C ASP A 132 0.26 4.59 -0.93
N GLY A 133 0.65 5.58 -0.16
CA GLY A 133 0.84 6.96 -0.57
C GLY A 133 2.29 7.32 -0.94
N GLY A 134 3.17 6.35 -1.14
CA GLY A 134 4.58 6.52 -1.44
C GLY A 134 5.03 5.95 -2.78
N PHE A 135 4.28 6.20 -3.84
CA PHE A 135 4.54 5.63 -5.18
C PHE A 135 5.95 5.86 -5.69
N THR A 136 6.56 7.02 -5.43
CA THR A 136 7.92 7.34 -5.87
C THR A 136 8.98 6.37 -5.36
N ARG A 137 8.67 5.58 -4.33
CA ARG A 137 9.48 4.46 -3.86
C ARG A 137 9.79 3.44 -4.96
N LEU A 138 8.87 3.23 -5.90
CA LEU A 138 9.03 2.21 -6.94
C LEU A 138 10.15 2.49 -7.94
N TYR A 139 10.57 3.73 -8.09
CA TYR A 139 11.65 4.09 -9.02
C TYR A 139 12.81 4.84 -8.37
N CYS A 140 12.78 5.00 -7.04
CA CYS A 140 13.84 5.63 -6.27
C CYS A 140 14.40 4.67 -5.24
N ASN A 141 15.74 4.61 -5.14
CA ASN A 141 16.44 3.80 -4.13
C ASN A 141 16.00 2.32 -4.12
N TRP A 142 15.74 1.74 -5.28
CA TRP A 142 15.24 0.38 -5.43
C TRP A 142 16.14 -0.66 -4.72
N ASP A 143 17.44 -0.63 -4.98
CA ASP A 143 18.39 -1.61 -4.45
C ASP A 143 19.03 -1.20 -3.12
N THR A 144 19.02 0.08 -2.78
CA THR A 144 19.77 0.64 -1.66
C THR A 144 18.95 0.94 -0.42
N ALA A 145 17.64 0.96 -0.53
CA ALA A 145 16.74 1.36 0.55
C ALA A 145 15.54 0.41 0.77
N GLY A 146 15.72 -0.88 0.52
CA GLY A 146 14.77 -1.92 0.86
C GLY A 146 13.57 -2.08 -0.08
N THR A 147 13.41 -1.23 -1.10
CA THR A 147 12.23 -1.25 -1.98
C THR A 147 12.07 -2.58 -2.71
N GLY A 148 13.13 -3.13 -3.29
CA GLY A 148 13.08 -4.40 -4.01
C GLY A 148 12.58 -5.56 -3.13
N ARG A 149 13.06 -5.63 -1.88
CA ARG A 149 12.58 -6.63 -0.91
C ARG A 149 11.12 -6.42 -0.55
N TYR A 150 10.75 -5.18 -0.26
CA TYR A 150 9.39 -4.80 0.05
C TYR A 150 8.41 -5.21 -1.06
N VAL A 151 8.71 -4.89 -2.31
CA VAL A 151 7.85 -5.21 -3.46
C VAL A 151 7.68 -6.72 -3.65
N LYS A 152 8.77 -7.49 -3.52
CA LYS A 152 8.70 -8.96 -3.57
C LYS A 152 7.80 -9.52 -2.48
N ASN A 153 7.97 -9.06 -1.25
CA ASN A 153 7.15 -9.51 -0.12
C ASN A 153 5.68 -9.10 -0.29
N ALA A 154 5.43 -7.87 -0.74
CA ALA A 154 4.07 -7.37 -0.99
C ALA A 154 3.36 -8.18 -2.08
N ALA A 155 4.04 -8.46 -3.19
CA ALA A 155 3.51 -9.29 -4.26
C ALA A 155 3.22 -10.73 -3.80
N ALA A 156 4.11 -11.32 -3.02
CA ALA A 156 3.92 -12.66 -2.45
C ALA A 156 2.72 -12.70 -1.49
N TRP A 157 2.59 -11.71 -0.62
CA TRP A 157 1.48 -11.60 0.32
C TRP A 157 0.14 -11.40 -0.39
N LEU A 158 0.07 -10.53 -1.40
CA LEU A 158 -1.13 -10.31 -2.21
C LEU A 158 -1.54 -11.56 -3.01
N ALA A 159 -0.58 -12.40 -3.39
CA ALA A 159 -0.84 -13.68 -4.06
C ALA A 159 -1.20 -14.81 -3.08
N ASN A 160 -1.21 -14.53 -1.77
CA ASN A 160 -1.55 -15.50 -0.72
C ASN A 160 -0.67 -16.75 -0.73
N ILE A 161 0.62 -16.59 -0.99
CA ILE A 161 1.58 -17.69 -1.20
C ILE A 161 1.70 -18.58 0.03
N GLU A 162 1.67 -18.03 1.24
CA GLU A 162 1.77 -18.78 2.49
C GLU A 162 0.60 -19.76 2.73
N HIS A 163 -0.49 -19.56 2.04
CA HIS A 163 -1.64 -20.48 2.05
C HIS A 163 -1.77 -21.32 0.76
N GLY A 164 -0.66 -21.49 0.04
CA GLY A 164 -0.64 -22.25 -1.21
C GLY A 164 -1.14 -21.49 -2.44
N GLY A 165 -1.16 -20.16 -2.35
CA GLY A 165 -1.64 -19.28 -3.41
C GLY A 165 -3.15 -19.06 -3.37
N LEU A 166 -3.74 -18.66 -4.49
CA LEU A 166 -5.18 -18.38 -4.58
C LEU A 166 -6.01 -19.58 -4.13
N VAL A 167 -6.99 -19.29 -3.30
CA VAL A 167 -7.97 -20.32 -2.84
C VAL A 167 -8.49 -21.07 -4.06
N LYS A 168 -8.21 -22.36 -4.10
CA LYS A 168 -8.84 -23.24 -5.08
C LYS A 168 -10.34 -23.19 -4.83
N LYS A 169 -11.10 -22.88 -5.86
CA LYS A 169 -12.56 -22.96 -5.84
C LYS A 169 -13.02 -24.39 -5.60
#